data_4605ad9bd84f761241d72550b40c6d52
#
_entry.id   4605ad9bd84f761241d72550b40c6d52
#
_cell.length_a   1.000
_cell.length_b   1.000
_cell.length_c   1.000
_cell.angle_alpha   90.00
_cell.angle_beta   90.00
_cell.angle_gamma   90.00
#
_symmetry.space_group_name_H-M   'P 1'
#
loop_
_entity.id
_entity.type
_entity.pdbx_description
1 polymer ?
#
loop_
_entity_poly.entity_id
_entity_poly.type
_entity_poly.pdbx_seq_one_letter_code
_entity_poly.pdbx_strand_id
1 'polypeptide(L)'
;MQGRDACVALWLNLMQGEKTSMSTTVKPTEAGTAFLTTPVSESADKIFTLEQRDDEQRWIAESAATFAQREIVPNVEAIDHQEPGVMPGLLKKAGEQGLLSIDVPEAYGGAELGLLTSAMVASEFRDGSFGTAHGAHTTIGTLPIVFYGTEAQKQQYLPKLASGEWIAAYALTEPGVGSDAMGLSTRAELSEDGKYYILNGTKQWISNAGFADLMIVFARIGKERPSAFIVEANWPGISTGAEERKMGIKGSSTRQVYFENAKVPVENLLGEIHKGYKIAFNILNIGRLKLGAGAAVGSRNALNLAATYTTERKAFGKFLHEFGLIKKKLARMAAETYAAESEAFRTAANIEQARRSAGENTEAAFNAIEEYAIEASIAKVHGSEVLAYAVDEGVQIFGGYGFMQEYPIEKAYRDARIQRIYEGTNEINRLVTSGTLFRRVMSGKLDLMARFPTIEARVKSGQAPDFAGEAIPAELRTAVNALERAKDVTIYAAMRIAMKYMQAIEQEQEFMDYLANLLIDVYAIDSALARATQAVRRGDENSATHIKLAQLATWLAFSRIRLNLDQMIMTNINEDQVEKELARIRAYLGDFLLNGVTLQRELAAIVVEKRGYPL
;
A
#
# COMPACT_ATOMS: atom_id res chain seq x y z
N MET A 1 26.84 15.68 9.95
CA MET A 1 25.79 16.48 10.62
C MET A 1 24.76 17.07 9.65
N GLN A 2 24.96 17.03 8.33
CA GLN A 2 24.04 17.63 7.33
C GLN A 2 22.93 16.68 6.81
N GLY A 3 22.95 15.41 7.13
CA GLY A 3 21.91 14.45 6.69
C GLY A 3 20.73 14.26 7.65
N ARG A 4 20.82 14.77 8.88
CA ARG A 4 19.73 14.68 9.88
C ARG A 4 18.63 15.71 9.65
N ASP A 5 19.01 16.88 9.10
CA ASP A 5 18.07 18.00 8.90
C ASP A 5 17.11 17.79 7.71
N ALA A 6 17.47 16.93 6.75
CA ALA A 6 16.69 16.73 5.53
C ALA A 6 15.42 15.88 5.75
N CYS A 7 15.48 14.84 6.57
CA CYS A 7 14.27 14.06 6.92
C CYS A 7 13.32 14.88 7.81
N VAL A 8 13.88 15.69 8.71
CA VAL A 8 13.12 16.63 9.54
C VAL A 8 12.51 17.73 8.68
N ALA A 9 13.23 18.23 7.65
CA ALA A 9 12.71 19.23 6.74
C ALA A 9 11.56 18.72 5.85
N LEU A 10 11.60 17.46 5.42
CA LEU A 10 10.50 16.83 4.68
C LEU A 10 9.23 16.81 5.55
N TRP A 11 9.41 16.49 6.81
CA TRP A 11 8.33 16.39 7.77
C TRP A 11 7.82 17.77 8.24
N LEU A 12 8.72 18.74 8.52
CA LEU A 12 8.36 20.12 8.86
C LEU A 12 7.61 20.82 7.71
N ASN A 13 7.97 20.54 6.45
CA ASN A 13 7.26 21.07 5.30
C ASN A 13 5.86 20.47 5.13
N LEU A 14 5.64 19.21 5.56
CA LEU A 14 4.31 18.59 5.65
C LEU A 14 3.44 19.23 6.76
N MET A 15 4.09 19.77 7.83
CA MET A 15 3.43 20.38 8.98
C MET A 15 3.01 21.85 8.79
N GLN A 16 3.59 22.58 7.83
CA GLN A 16 3.29 23.99 7.56
C GLN A 16 2.13 24.20 6.57
N GLY A 17 1.27 23.18 6.35
CA GLY A 17 0.06 23.31 5.55
C GLY A 17 -0.88 24.38 6.11
N GLU A 18 -1.22 25.37 5.27
CA GLU A 18 -2.13 26.47 5.53
C GLU A 18 -3.44 25.97 6.17
N LYS A 19 -3.97 26.74 7.13
CA LYS A 19 -5.32 26.59 7.66
C LYS A 19 -6.33 26.79 6.52
N THR A 20 -6.76 25.69 5.90
CA THR A 20 -7.86 25.72 4.94
C THR A 20 -9.20 25.68 5.69
N SER A 21 -10.09 26.58 5.32
CA SER A 21 -11.46 26.69 5.82
C SER A 21 -12.19 25.36 5.64
N MET A 22 -12.82 24.89 6.72
CA MET A 22 -13.67 23.69 6.69
C MET A 22 -14.88 23.93 5.79
N SER A 23 -14.95 23.22 4.67
CA SER A 23 -16.21 23.02 3.95
C SER A 23 -16.96 21.85 4.60
N THR A 24 -18.17 22.13 5.05
CA THR A 24 -19.15 21.12 5.49
C THR A 24 -19.54 20.28 4.28
N THR A 25 -19.32 18.96 4.32
CA THR A 25 -20.30 17.96 3.90
C THR A 25 -19.72 16.67 3.36
N VAL A 26 -20.51 15.65 3.54
CA VAL A 26 -20.49 14.24 3.17
C VAL A 26 -19.66 13.42 4.13
N LYS A 27 -20.35 12.70 5.02
CA LYS A 27 -19.75 11.72 5.90
C LYS A 27 -19.38 10.50 5.07
N PRO A 28 -18.09 10.15 4.93
CA PRO A 28 -17.70 8.84 4.44
C PRO A 28 -18.30 7.79 5.40
N THR A 29 -18.58 6.60 4.90
CA THR A 29 -19.04 5.49 5.74
C THR A 29 -18.06 5.18 6.87
N GLU A 30 -16.79 5.44 6.67
CA GLU A 30 -15.74 5.32 7.66
C GLU A 30 -14.70 6.42 7.41
N ALA A 31 -14.43 7.28 8.39
CA ALA A 31 -13.37 8.29 8.28
C ALA A 31 -11.98 7.64 8.35
N GLY A 32 -10.97 8.29 7.81
CA GLY A 32 -9.58 7.85 7.98
C GLY A 32 -9.22 7.71 9.47
N THR A 33 -8.51 6.64 9.81
CA THR A 33 -8.18 6.23 11.20
C THR A 33 -9.35 5.79 12.08
N ALA A 34 -10.57 5.66 11.54
CA ALA A 34 -11.72 5.19 12.29
C ALA A 34 -11.52 3.79 12.90
N PHE A 35 -10.70 2.94 12.31
CA PHE A 35 -10.36 1.63 12.84
C PHE A 35 -9.81 1.66 14.27
N LEU A 36 -9.20 2.77 14.71
CA LEU A 36 -8.72 2.94 16.09
C LEU A 36 -9.83 3.22 17.10
N THR A 37 -10.93 3.80 16.66
CA THR A 37 -11.95 4.37 17.54
C THR A 37 -13.33 3.75 17.37
N THR A 38 -13.55 3.00 16.29
CA THR A 38 -14.81 2.30 16.01
C THR A 38 -14.64 0.82 16.29
N PRO A 39 -15.44 0.21 17.16
CA PRO A 39 -15.39 -1.23 17.41
C PRO A 39 -15.78 -2.04 16.17
N VAL A 40 -15.20 -3.24 16.04
CA VAL A 40 -15.55 -4.18 14.96
C VAL A 40 -17.06 -4.49 14.95
N SER A 41 -17.69 -4.54 16.12
CA SER A 41 -19.14 -4.75 16.25
C SER A 41 -20.00 -3.72 15.51
N GLU A 42 -19.47 -2.50 15.31
CA GLU A 42 -20.14 -1.39 14.63
C GLU A 42 -19.64 -1.19 13.19
N SER A 43 -18.37 -1.51 12.91
CA SER A 43 -17.73 -1.27 11.60
C SER A 43 -17.88 -2.43 10.64
N ALA A 44 -18.03 -3.67 11.13
CA ALA A 44 -17.98 -4.85 10.29
C ALA A 44 -18.90 -4.81 9.06
N ASP A 45 -20.14 -4.34 9.21
CA ASP A 45 -21.10 -4.29 8.09
C ASP A 45 -20.92 -3.05 7.19
N LYS A 46 -20.03 -2.14 7.54
CA LYS A 46 -19.79 -0.87 6.82
C LYS A 46 -18.58 -0.91 5.92
N ILE A 47 -17.68 -1.87 6.12
CA ILE A 47 -16.46 -2.00 5.33
C ILE A 47 -16.69 -2.89 4.11
N PHE A 48 -15.94 -2.62 3.05
CA PHE A 48 -15.91 -3.49 1.88
C PHE A 48 -15.03 -4.72 2.15
N THR A 49 -15.46 -5.88 1.63
CA THR A 49 -14.67 -7.12 1.60
C THR A 49 -14.73 -7.74 0.21
N LEU A 50 -13.73 -8.54 -0.16
CA LEU A 50 -13.64 -9.15 -1.49
C LEU A 50 -14.83 -10.04 -1.86
N GLU A 51 -15.56 -10.56 -0.86
CA GLU A 51 -16.79 -11.34 -1.05
C GLU A 51 -17.98 -10.47 -1.52
N GLN A 52 -17.85 -9.13 -1.42
CA GLN A 52 -18.88 -8.17 -1.85
C GLN A 52 -18.67 -7.65 -3.28
N ARG A 53 -17.65 -8.13 -3.99
CA ARG A 53 -17.47 -7.76 -5.40
C ARG A 53 -18.76 -7.99 -6.18
N ASP A 54 -19.18 -7.00 -6.94
CA ASP A 54 -20.26 -7.14 -7.91
C ASP A 54 -19.83 -7.96 -9.12
N ASP A 55 -20.75 -8.23 -10.03
CA ASP A 55 -20.48 -9.08 -11.20
C ASP A 55 -19.53 -8.41 -12.18
N GLU A 56 -19.58 -7.07 -12.31
CA GLU A 56 -18.66 -6.31 -13.17
C GLU A 56 -17.23 -6.37 -12.64
N GLN A 57 -17.03 -6.15 -11.33
CA GLN A 57 -15.73 -6.25 -10.68
C GLN A 57 -15.13 -7.65 -10.78
N ARG A 58 -15.97 -8.70 -10.64
CA ARG A 58 -15.53 -10.09 -10.82
C ARG A 58 -15.09 -10.34 -12.27
N TRP A 59 -15.94 -9.97 -13.21
CA TRP A 59 -15.68 -10.18 -14.64
C TRP A 59 -14.40 -9.48 -15.12
N ILE A 60 -14.17 -8.23 -14.71
CA ILE A 60 -12.99 -7.49 -15.17
C ILE A 60 -11.70 -8.00 -14.50
N ALA A 61 -11.75 -8.42 -13.23
CA ALA A 61 -10.62 -9.06 -12.57
C ALA A 61 -10.27 -10.42 -13.22
N GLU A 62 -11.28 -11.22 -13.58
CA GLU A 62 -11.11 -12.47 -14.33
C GLU A 62 -10.55 -12.23 -15.73
N SER A 63 -10.95 -11.14 -16.39
CA SER A 63 -10.41 -10.72 -17.68
C SER A 63 -8.92 -10.38 -17.56
N ALA A 64 -8.53 -9.64 -16.52
CA ALA A 64 -7.13 -9.33 -16.25
C ALA A 64 -6.30 -10.60 -15.94
N ALA A 65 -6.83 -11.52 -15.13
CA ALA A 65 -6.20 -12.80 -14.86
C ALA A 65 -6.04 -13.65 -16.11
N THR A 66 -7.05 -13.65 -17.00
CA THR A 66 -7.02 -14.35 -18.29
C THR A 66 -5.98 -13.74 -19.23
N PHE A 67 -5.91 -12.40 -19.29
CA PHE A 67 -4.87 -11.69 -20.03
C PHE A 67 -3.47 -12.07 -19.51
N ALA A 68 -3.28 -12.07 -18.18
CA ALA A 68 -2.01 -12.47 -17.60
C ALA A 68 -1.62 -13.89 -18.00
N GLN A 69 -2.55 -14.83 -17.95
CA GLN A 69 -2.30 -16.23 -18.30
C GLN A 69 -1.99 -16.45 -19.78
N ARG A 70 -2.64 -15.71 -20.67
CA ARG A 70 -2.51 -15.90 -22.13
C ARG A 70 -1.39 -15.07 -22.74
N GLU A 71 -1.16 -13.85 -22.25
CA GLU A 71 -0.25 -12.89 -22.87
C GLU A 71 1.02 -12.68 -22.06
N ILE A 72 0.96 -12.67 -20.73
CA ILE A 72 2.13 -12.39 -19.88
C ILE A 72 2.92 -13.66 -19.58
N VAL A 73 2.28 -14.69 -19.05
CA VAL A 73 2.94 -15.92 -18.61
C VAL A 73 3.79 -16.58 -19.71
N PRO A 74 3.31 -16.71 -20.98
CA PRO A 74 4.13 -17.28 -22.05
C PRO A 74 5.34 -16.43 -22.45
N ASN A 75 5.35 -15.15 -22.09
CA ASN A 75 6.39 -14.19 -22.46
C ASN A 75 7.31 -13.82 -21.29
N VAL A 76 7.23 -14.48 -20.13
CA VAL A 76 8.00 -14.11 -18.90
C VAL A 76 9.52 -14.09 -19.17
N GLU A 77 10.04 -15.05 -19.93
CA GLU A 77 11.48 -15.10 -20.27
C GLU A 77 11.87 -13.94 -21.19
N ALA A 78 11.10 -13.67 -22.24
CA ALA A 78 11.30 -12.54 -23.16
C ALA A 78 11.18 -11.18 -22.41
N ILE A 79 10.26 -11.09 -21.47
CA ILE A 79 10.11 -9.93 -20.58
C ILE A 79 11.38 -9.75 -19.74
N ASP A 80 11.87 -10.79 -19.06
CA ASP A 80 13.04 -10.70 -18.17
C ASP A 80 14.33 -10.38 -18.93
N HIS A 81 14.44 -10.83 -20.20
CA HIS A 81 15.54 -10.49 -21.10
C HIS A 81 15.39 -9.13 -21.79
N GLN A 82 14.29 -8.42 -21.55
CA GLN A 82 13.98 -7.12 -22.18
C GLN A 82 14.03 -7.20 -23.71
N GLU A 83 13.47 -8.27 -24.29
CA GLU A 83 13.41 -8.38 -25.74
C GLU A 83 12.69 -7.18 -26.36
N PRO A 84 13.27 -6.57 -27.42
CA PRO A 84 12.72 -5.35 -28.01
C PRO A 84 11.24 -5.51 -28.44
N GLY A 85 10.40 -4.56 -28.03
CA GLY A 85 8.99 -4.52 -28.39
C GLY A 85 8.07 -5.41 -27.56
N VAL A 86 8.58 -6.34 -26.73
CA VAL A 86 7.74 -7.25 -25.94
C VAL A 86 6.91 -6.48 -24.92
N MET A 87 7.54 -5.72 -24.02
CA MET A 87 6.81 -4.97 -23.00
C MET A 87 5.85 -3.91 -23.57
N PRO A 88 6.27 -3.02 -24.50
CA PRO A 88 5.34 -2.10 -25.14
C PRO A 88 4.19 -2.80 -25.86
N GLY A 89 4.47 -3.93 -26.54
CA GLY A 89 3.44 -4.72 -27.22
C GLY A 89 2.41 -5.31 -26.26
N LEU A 90 2.84 -5.78 -25.08
CA LEU A 90 1.94 -6.29 -24.04
C LEU A 90 1.10 -5.16 -23.42
N LEU A 91 1.68 -3.99 -23.16
CA LEU A 91 0.93 -2.82 -22.68
C LEU A 91 -0.11 -2.37 -23.71
N LYS A 92 0.24 -2.33 -25.00
CA LYS A 92 -0.72 -2.01 -26.06
C LYS A 92 -1.88 -3.01 -26.08
N LYS A 93 -1.61 -4.31 -26.03
CA LYS A 93 -2.66 -5.34 -25.94
C LYS A 93 -3.54 -5.17 -24.70
N ALA A 94 -2.95 -4.79 -23.57
CA ALA A 94 -3.70 -4.48 -22.35
C ALA A 94 -4.63 -3.27 -22.56
N GLY A 95 -4.17 -2.23 -23.28
CA GLY A 95 -4.98 -1.08 -23.69
C GLY A 95 -6.15 -1.47 -24.61
N GLU A 96 -5.89 -2.32 -25.62
CA GLU A 96 -6.93 -2.85 -26.51
C GLU A 96 -8.03 -3.63 -25.77
N GLN A 97 -7.72 -4.18 -24.59
CA GLN A 97 -8.68 -4.86 -23.70
C GLN A 97 -9.24 -3.96 -22.60
N GLY A 98 -8.95 -2.64 -22.61
CA GLY A 98 -9.44 -1.68 -21.63
C GLY A 98 -8.73 -1.74 -20.27
N LEU A 99 -7.69 -2.58 -20.11
CA LEU A 99 -7.00 -2.77 -18.82
C LEU A 99 -6.08 -1.59 -18.44
N LEU A 100 -5.84 -0.62 -19.34
CA LEU A 100 -5.11 0.61 -19.03
C LEU A 100 -6.02 1.79 -18.69
N SER A 101 -7.32 1.67 -18.94
CA SER A 101 -8.27 2.78 -18.91
C SER A 101 -9.23 2.79 -17.73
N ILE A 102 -9.06 1.88 -16.75
CA ILE A 102 -9.99 1.64 -15.64
C ILE A 102 -10.31 2.90 -14.83
N ASP A 103 -9.30 3.72 -14.54
CA ASP A 103 -9.44 4.96 -13.74
C ASP A 103 -9.64 6.22 -14.61
N VAL A 104 -9.59 6.09 -15.93
CA VAL A 104 -9.75 7.24 -16.85
C VAL A 104 -11.24 7.49 -17.06
N PRO A 105 -11.70 8.77 -17.01
CA PRO A 105 -13.12 9.09 -17.25
C PRO A 105 -13.59 8.71 -18.67
N GLU A 106 -14.87 8.33 -18.79
CA GLU A 106 -15.51 7.95 -20.05
C GLU A 106 -15.38 9.05 -21.13
N ALA A 107 -15.47 10.32 -20.73
CA ALA A 107 -15.31 11.47 -21.62
C ALA A 107 -13.98 11.49 -22.40
N TYR A 108 -12.96 10.77 -21.91
CA TYR A 108 -11.62 10.66 -22.53
C TYR A 108 -11.30 9.22 -22.97
N GLY A 109 -12.32 8.39 -23.19
CA GLY A 109 -12.16 7.03 -23.68
C GLY A 109 -11.79 6.00 -22.60
N GLY A 110 -12.00 6.33 -21.33
CA GLY A 110 -11.81 5.43 -20.20
C GLY A 110 -13.04 4.60 -19.84
N ALA A 111 -12.90 3.75 -18.84
CA ALA A 111 -13.98 2.92 -18.30
C ALA A 111 -14.61 3.49 -17.02
N GLU A 112 -13.94 4.43 -16.35
CA GLU A 112 -14.38 5.12 -15.11
C GLU A 112 -14.85 4.20 -13.97
N LEU A 113 -14.29 2.98 -13.88
CA LEU A 113 -14.70 1.96 -12.91
C LEU A 113 -14.14 2.18 -11.50
N GLY A 114 -13.21 3.11 -11.36
CA GLY A 114 -12.71 3.58 -10.08
C GLY A 114 -11.55 2.80 -9.49
N LEU A 115 -11.05 3.33 -8.35
CA LEU A 115 -9.80 2.90 -7.72
C LEU A 115 -9.85 1.46 -7.20
N LEU A 116 -10.99 1.04 -6.64
CA LEU A 116 -11.17 -0.32 -6.13
C LEU A 116 -11.02 -1.35 -7.25
N THR A 117 -11.72 -1.14 -8.36
CA THR A 117 -11.64 -2.02 -9.54
C THR A 117 -10.25 -2.02 -10.15
N SER A 118 -9.62 -0.84 -10.26
CA SER A 118 -8.27 -0.77 -10.82
C SER A 118 -7.20 -1.41 -9.92
N ALA A 119 -7.40 -1.40 -8.59
CA ALA A 119 -6.54 -2.14 -7.66
C ALA A 119 -6.70 -3.67 -7.83
N MET A 120 -7.93 -4.15 -8.06
CA MET A 120 -8.20 -5.56 -8.36
C MET A 120 -7.50 -5.98 -9.67
N VAL A 121 -7.71 -5.22 -10.75
CA VAL A 121 -7.08 -5.48 -12.05
C VAL A 121 -5.56 -5.53 -11.95
N ALA A 122 -4.95 -4.50 -11.33
CA ALA A 122 -3.49 -4.42 -11.19
C ALA A 122 -2.89 -5.60 -10.42
N SER A 123 -3.63 -6.19 -9.49
CA SER A 123 -3.17 -7.30 -8.66
C SER A 123 -3.21 -8.66 -9.37
N GLU A 124 -3.92 -8.79 -10.52
CA GLU A 124 -4.06 -10.08 -11.23
C GLU A 124 -2.92 -10.38 -12.23
N PHE A 125 -2.02 -9.45 -12.52
CA PHE A 125 -1.01 -9.64 -13.58
C PHE A 125 0.09 -10.67 -13.26
N ARG A 126 0.32 -11.04 -12.02
CA ARG A 126 1.22 -12.14 -11.56
C ARG A 126 2.70 -12.02 -11.92
N ASP A 127 3.09 -11.10 -12.79
CA ASP A 127 4.49 -10.80 -13.14
C ASP A 127 4.90 -9.44 -12.61
N GLY A 128 5.98 -9.38 -11.83
CA GLY A 128 6.46 -8.15 -11.19
C GLY A 128 6.93 -7.10 -12.18
N SER A 129 7.53 -7.52 -13.31
CA SER A 129 8.02 -6.59 -14.34
C SER A 129 6.85 -5.94 -15.08
N PHE A 130 5.87 -6.73 -15.53
CA PHE A 130 4.68 -6.20 -16.20
C PHE A 130 3.84 -5.35 -15.23
N GLY A 131 3.60 -5.83 -14.00
CA GLY A 131 2.87 -5.07 -12.99
C GLY A 131 3.51 -3.71 -12.68
N THR A 132 4.85 -3.65 -12.65
CA THR A 132 5.59 -2.38 -12.48
C THR A 132 5.41 -1.46 -13.69
N ALA A 133 5.54 -1.96 -14.91
CA ALA A 133 5.36 -1.18 -16.13
C ALA A 133 3.91 -0.65 -16.27
N HIS A 134 2.93 -1.51 -16.00
CA HIS A 134 1.51 -1.16 -15.96
C HIS A 134 1.21 -0.08 -14.90
N GLY A 135 1.69 -0.26 -13.65
CA GLY A 135 1.48 0.71 -12.57
C GLY A 135 2.16 2.06 -12.82
N ALA A 136 3.36 2.04 -13.41
CA ALA A 136 4.06 3.26 -13.81
C ALA A 136 3.27 4.04 -14.87
N HIS A 137 2.60 3.35 -15.78
CA HIS A 137 1.74 3.95 -16.78
C HIS A 137 0.39 4.40 -16.18
N THR A 138 -0.40 3.46 -15.66
CA THR A 138 -1.80 3.72 -15.30
C THR A 138 -1.95 4.55 -14.03
N THR A 139 -1.07 4.37 -13.03
CA THR A 139 -1.20 5.02 -11.73
C THR A 139 -0.41 6.32 -11.67
N ILE A 140 0.91 6.22 -11.65
CA ILE A 140 1.74 7.40 -11.41
C ILE A 140 1.95 8.27 -12.67
N GLY A 141 1.79 7.70 -13.86
CA GLY A 141 1.92 8.42 -15.14
C GLY A 141 0.61 9.09 -15.61
N THR A 142 -0.51 8.38 -15.52
CA THR A 142 -1.81 8.83 -16.08
C THR A 142 -2.65 9.60 -15.07
N LEU A 143 -2.78 9.13 -13.81
CA LEU A 143 -3.63 9.77 -12.82
C LEU A 143 -3.28 11.24 -12.49
N PRO A 144 -2.02 11.69 -12.55
CA PRO A 144 -1.73 13.12 -12.42
C PRO A 144 -2.52 13.98 -13.41
N ILE A 145 -2.65 13.53 -14.67
CA ILE A 145 -3.42 14.25 -15.69
C ILE A 145 -4.91 14.14 -15.42
N VAL A 146 -5.41 12.95 -15.04
CA VAL A 146 -6.82 12.74 -14.68
C VAL A 146 -7.24 13.72 -13.59
N PHE A 147 -6.41 13.91 -12.56
CA PHE A 147 -6.80 14.69 -11.38
C PHE A 147 -6.46 16.17 -11.47
N TYR A 148 -5.35 16.51 -12.10
CA TYR A 148 -4.79 17.88 -12.06
C TYR A 148 -4.68 18.54 -13.42
N GLY A 149 -4.93 17.80 -14.51
CA GLY A 149 -4.90 18.33 -15.85
C GLY A 149 -6.03 19.32 -16.13
N THR A 150 -5.73 20.35 -16.94
CA THR A 150 -6.76 21.19 -17.53
C THR A 150 -7.58 20.36 -18.53
N GLU A 151 -8.76 20.86 -18.93
CA GLU A 151 -9.59 20.18 -19.92
C GLU A 151 -8.83 19.93 -21.23
N ALA A 152 -8.06 20.93 -21.70
CA ALA A 152 -7.23 20.80 -22.90
C ALA A 152 -6.16 19.70 -22.76
N GLN A 153 -5.48 19.62 -21.59
CA GLN A 153 -4.50 18.58 -21.32
C GLN A 153 -5.14 17.19 -21.26
N LYS A 154 -6.30 17.05 -20.63
CA LYS A 154 -7.04 15.81 -20.56
C LYS A 154 -7.46 15.32 -21.96
N GLN A 155 -8.04 16.19 -22.76
CA GLN A 155 -8.45 15.86 -24.12
C GLN A 155 -7.27 15.51 -25.03
N GLN A 156 -6.12 16.16 -24.84
CA GLN A 156 -4.92 15.91 -25.66
C GLN A 156 -4.26 14.56 -25.32
N TYR A 157 -4.17 14.20 -24.03
CA TYR A 157 -3.31 13.11 -23.59
C TYR A 157 -4.07 11.85 -23.15
N LEU A 158 -5.20 11.97 -22.46
CA LEU A 158 -5.86 10.81 -21.85
C LEU A 158 -6.35 9.78 -22.86
N PRO A 159 -6.92 10.13 -24.04
CA PRO A 159 -7.35 9.11 -24.99
C PRO A 159 -6.21 8.21 -25.49
N LYS A 160 -5.02 8.78 -25.69
CA LYS A 160 -3.83 8.03 -26.13
C LYS A 160 -3.27 7.14 -25.01
N LEU A 161 -3.33 7.62 -23.76
CA LEU A 161 -2.90 6.85 -22.60
C LEU A 161 -3.88 5.72 -22.29
N ALA A 162 -5.17 5.97 -22.37
CA ALA A 162 -6.22 4.97 -22.13
C ALA A 162 -6.16 3.80 -23.13
N SER A 163 -5.90 4.11 -24.41
CA SER A 163 -5.78 3.10 -25.47
C SER A 163 -4.44 2.36 -25.49
N GLY A 164 -3.41 2.86 -24.77
CA GLY A 164 -2.04 2.34 -24.87
C GLY A 164 -1.32 2.72 -26.16
N GLU A 165 -1.85 3.68 -26.93
CA GLU A 165 -1.13 4.30 -28.06
C GLU A 165 0.12 5.02 -27.55
N TRP A 166 0.00 5.72 -26.42
CA TRP A 166 1.09 6.33 -25.69
C TRP A 166 1.27 5.69 -24.32
N ILE A 167 2.52 5.52 -23.91
CA ILE A 167 2.88 5.02 -22.59
C ILE A 167 3.45 6.14 -21.76
N ALA A 168 2.98 6.23 -20.51
CA ALA A 168 3.44 7.23 -19.56
C ALA A 168 4.52 6.71 -18.61
N ALA A 169 5.34 7.66 -18.12
CA ALA A 169 6.31 7.48 -17.05
C ALA A 169 6.19 8.59 -16.00
N TYR A 170 6.87 8.42 -14.86
CA TYR A 170 6.85 9.37 -13.74
C TYR A 170 8.27 9.68 -13.28
N ALA A 171 8.69 10.90 -13.46
CA ALA A 171 10.06 11.34 -13.29
C ALA A 171 10.22 12.27 -12.06
N LEU A 172 10.22 11.67 -10.87
CA LEU A 172 10.41 12.36 -9.59
C LEU A 172 11.85 12.21 -9.09
N THR A 173 12.31 10.97 -8.91
CA THR A 173 13.60 10.60 -8.29
C THR A 173 14.79 11.16 -9.07
N GLU A 174 15.84 11.61 -8.34
CA GLU A 174 17.11 12.10 -8.91
C GLU A 174 18.29 11.35 -8.27
N PRO A 175 19.50 11.41 -8.85
CA PRO A 175 20.68 10.73 -8.30
C PRO A 175 20.97 11.04 -6.83
N GLY A 176 20.67 12.24 -6.36
CA GLY A 176 20.84 12.67 -4.96
C GLY A 176 19.54 12.71 -4.15
N VAL A 177 18.40 12.33 -4.73
CA VAL A 177 17.07 12.58 -4.14
C VAL A 177 16.17 11.34 -4.30
N GLY A 178 16.06 10.57 -3.24
CA GLY A 178 15.12 9.43 -3.12
C GLY A 178 14.01 9.75 -2.12
N SER A 179 14.22 9.39 -0.85
CA SER A 179 13.24 9.62 0.23
C SER A 179 12.99 11.12 0.49
N ASP A 180 13.99 11.98 0.32
CA ASP A 180 13.83 13.44 0.38
C ASP A 180 13.33 13.99 -0.95
N ALA A 181 12.10 13.66 -1.33
CA ALA A 181 11.50 14.08 -2.59
C ALA A 181 11.36 15.61 -2.76
N MET A 182 11.52 16.37 -1.68
CA MET A 182 11.49 17.85 -1.75
C MET A 182 12.84 18.46 -2.08
N GLY A 183 13.93 17.71 -2.01
CA GLY A 183 15.29 18.15 -2.28
C GLY A 183 15.68 18.19 -3.77
N LEU A 184 14.71 18.18 -4.70
CA LEU A 184 14.96 18.12 -6.16
C LEU A 184 15.94 19.19 -6.64
N SER A 185 16.83 18.80 -7.54
CA SER A 185 17.82 19.67 -8.19
C SER A 185 17.46 20.06 -9.62
N THR A 186 16.59 19.29 -10.30
CA THR A 186 16.07 19.62 -11.64
C THR A 186 15.36 20.98 -11.61
N ARG A 187 15.71 21.85 -12.54
CA ARG A 187 15.22 23.24 -12.63
C ARG A 187 14.38 23.44 -13.87
N ALA A 188 13.42 24.35 -13.76
CA ALA A 188 12.62 24.86 -14.85
C ALA A 188 12.69 26.40 -14.82
N GLU A 189 13.17 27.00 -15.88
CA GLU A 189 13.31 28.46 -16.01
C GLU A 189 12.42 28.95 -17.14
N LEU A 190 11.64 30.01 -16.89
CA LEU A 190 10.79 30.60 -17.93
C LEU A 190 11.65 31.23 -19.00
N SER A 191 11.37 30.93 -20.28
CA SER A 191 12.06 31.55 -21.44
C SER A 191 11.78 33.04 -21.52
N GLU A 192 12.66 33.80 -22.19
CA GLU A 192 12.54 35.27 -22.33
C GLU A 192 11.23 35.69 -23.02
N ASP A 193 10.74 34.89 -23.96
CA ASP A 193 9.47 35.14 -24.65
C ASP A 193 8.24 34.67 -23.88
N GLY A 194 8.42 34.06 -22.70
CA GLY A 194 7.37 33.58 -21.82
C GLY A 194 6.58 32.37 -22.33
N LYS A 195 7.03 31.71 -23.40
CA LYS A 195 6.26 30.59 -24.03
C LYS A 195 6.67 29.21 -23.56
N TYR A 196 7.85 29.08 -22.97
CA TYR A 196 8.40 27.76 -22.59
C TYR A 196 9.00 27.82 -21.19
N TYR A 197 8.96 26.69 -20.51
CA TYR A 197 9.88 26.39 -19.41
C TYR A 197 11.07 25.61 -19.95
N ILE A 198 12.28 26.05 -19.64
CA ILE A 198 13.53 25.40 -20.03
C ILE A 198 13.95 24.49 -18.90
N LEU A 199 13.83 23.16 -19.10
CA LEU A 199 14.17 22.16 -18.11
C LEU A 199 15.65 21.76 -18.23
N ASN A 200 16.32 21.70 -17.07
CA ASN A 200 17.70 21.21 -16.93
C ASN A 200 17.81 20.33 -15.68
N GLY A 201 18.37 19.11 -15.84
CA GLY A 201 18.57 18.18 -14.73
C GLY A 201 18.60 16.72 -15.15
N THR A 202 18.70 15.84 -14.17
CA THR A 202 18.74 14.39 -14.38
C THR A 202 17.78 13.67 -13.45
N LYS A 203 16.97 12.79 -14.01
CA LYS A 203 16.10 11.88 -13.25
C LYS A 203 16.71 10.48 -13.24
N GLN A 204 16.45 9.75 -12.14
CA GLN A 204 17.07 8.45 -11.86
C GLN A 204 16.01 7.38 -11.69
N TRP A 205 16.29 6.19 -12.21
CA TRP A 205 15.45 4.99 -12.06
C TRP A 205 14.01 5.15 -12.52
N ILE A 206 13.83 5.79 -13.68
CA ILE A 206 12.50 6.08 -14.22
C ILE A 206 11.97 4.85 -14.93
N SER A 207 10.89 4.26 -14.38
CA SER A 207 10.17 3.14 -14.99
C SER A 207 9.54 3.57 -16.31
N ASN A 208 9.52 2.67 -17.28
CA ASN A 208 9.07 2.88 -18.66
C ASN A 208 9.91 3.86 -19.49
N ALA A 209 10.93 4.52 -18.94
CA ALA A 209 11.68 5.56 -19.65
C ALA A 209 12.32 5.11 -20.98
N GLY A 210 12.49 3.79 -21.19
CA GLY A 210 13.05 3.25 -22.44
C GLY A 210 12.08 3.27 -23.63
N PHE A 211 10.78 3.45 -23.36
CA PHE A 211 9.73 3.43 -24.39
C PHE A 211 8.53 4.36 -24.07
N ALA A 212 8.62 5.16 -23.01
CA ALA A 212 7.57 6.12 -22.69
C ALA A 212 7.47 7.22 -23.74
N ASP A 213 6.25 7.60 -24.11
CA ASP A 213 5.94 8.73 -24.99
C ASP A 213 5.75 10.03 -24.20
N LEU A 214 5.33 9.89 -22.93
CA LEU A 214 5.00 10.99 -22.04
C LEU A 214 5.58 10.76 -20.65
N MET A 215 6.05 11.82 -20.00
CA MET A 215 6.55 11.79 -18.63
C MET A 215 5.91 12.89 -17.78
N ILE A 216 5.51 12.56 -16.56
CA ILE A 216 5.20 13.56 -15.53
C ILE A 216 6.51 13.91 -14.83
N VAL A 217 7.00 15.13 -15.04
CA VAL A 217 8.32 15.58 -14.56
C VAL A 217 8.16 16.62 -13.46
N PHE A 218 8.89 16.44 -12.37
CA PHE A 218 8.93 17.39 -11.26
C PHE A 218 10.22 18.20 -11.32
N ALA A 219 10.08 19.54 -11.32
CA ALA A 219 11.20 20.46 -11.36
C ALA A 219 10.91 21.71 -10.51
N ARG A 220 11.96 22.38 -10.06
CA ARG A 220 11.87 23.64 -9.32
C ARG A 220 11.85 24.83 -10.24
N ILE A 221 10.93 25.76 -10.01
CA ILE A 221 10.94 27.09 -10.59
C ILE A 221 11.53 28.03 -9.52
N GLY A 222 12.73 28.55 -9.77
CA GLY A 222 13.47 29.33 -8.77
C GLY A 222 13.90 28.49 -7.57
N LYS A 223 13.73 29.03 -6.35
CA LYS A 223 14.06 28.35 -5.08
C LYS A 223 12.85 27.74 -4.38
N GLU A 224 11.69 27.87 -4.99
CA GLU A 224 10.41 27.46 -4.41
C GLU A 224 10.22 25.93 -4.47
N ARG A 225 9.08 25.46 -3.93
CA ARG A 225 8.68 24.04 -3.97
C ARG A 225 8.52 23.57 -5.43
N PRO A 226 8.67 22.26 -5.69
CA PRO A 226 8.55 21.71 -7.03
C PRO A 226 7.19 22.00 -7.68
N SER A 227 7.23 22.22 -8.99
CA SER A 227 6.10 22.22 -9.92
C SER A 227 6.11 20.91 -10.72
N ALA A 228 4.98 20.53 -11.31
CA ALA A 228 4.87 19.36 -12.15
C ALA A 228 4.63 19.76 -13.61
N PHE A 229 5.14 18.96 -14.55
CA PHE A 229 5.05 19.23 -15.99
C PHE A 229 4.67 17.96 -16.73
N ILE A 230 3.84 18.09 -17.76
CA ILE A 230 3.60 17.05 -18.76
C ILE A 230 4.65 17.23 -19.86
N VAL A 231 5.51 16.24 -20.05
CA VAL A 231 6.65 16.33 -20.98
C VAL A 231 6.59 15.15 -21.96
N GLU A 232 6.55 15.47 -23.27
CA GLU A 232 6.64 14.45 -24.30
C GLU A 232 8.09 14.02 -24.48
N ALA A 233 8.33 12.71 -24.49
CA ALA A 233 9.69 12.16 -24.44
C ALA A 233 10.54 12.44 -25.69
N ASN A 234 9.90 12.74 -26.82
CA ASN A 234 10.55 13.01 -28.11
C ASN A 234 10.97 14.47 -28.31
N TRP A 235 10.71 15.37 -27.33
CA TRP A 235 11.09 16.78 -27.48
C TRP A 235 12.61 16.96 -27.43
N PRO A 236 13.15 17.95 -28.19
CA PRO A 236 14.57 18.24 -28.21
C PRO A 236 15.09 18.57 -26.80
N GLY A 237 16.30 18.07 -26.48
CA GLY A 237 16.93 18.26 -25.19
C GLY A 237 16.54 17.19 -24.16
N ILE A 238 15.81 16.14 -24.57
CA ILE A 238 15.48 14.99 -23.71
C ILE A 238 16.18 13.76 -24.24
N SER A 239 16.83 13.03 -23.36
CA SER A 239 17.46 11.74 -23.69
C SER A 239 17.41 10.78 -22.51
N THR A 240 17.62 9.49 -22.79
CA THR A 240 17.62 8.45 -21.76
C THR A 240 18.95 7.71 -21.73
N GLY A 241 19.37 7.26 -20.53
CA GLY A 241 20.53 6.40 -20.34
C GLY A 241 20.26 4.95 -20.75
N ALA A 242 21.25 4.11 -20.48
CA ALA A 242 21.12 2.66 -20.65
C ALA A 242 20.16 2.07 -19.62
N GLU A 243 19.66 0.85 -19.89
CA GLU A 243 18.87 0.09 -18.92
C GLU A 243 19.68 -0.23 -17.64
N GLU A 244 19.07 -0.02 -16.50
CA GLU A 244 19.65 -0.33 -15.20
C GLU A 244 19.68 -1.85 -14.96
N ARG A 245 20.79 -2.34 -14.42
CA ARG A 245 20.96 -3.75 -14.07
C ARG A 245 20.43 -4.01 -12.68
N LYS A 246 19.24 -4.65 -12.60
CA LYS A 246 18.47 -4.80 -11.36
C LYS A 246 18.53 -6.22 -10.79
N MET A 247 18.29 -6.35 -9.48
CA MET A 247 18.13 -7.63 -8.79
C MET A 247 16.90 -8.39 -9.28
N GLY A 248 15.74 -7.72 -9.34
CA GLY A 248 14.45 -8.24 -9.78
C GLY A 248 13.74 -7.25 -10.67
N ILE A 249 12.50 -7.54 -11.06
CA ILE A 249 11.73 -6.77 -12.05
C ILE A 249 12.57 -6.39 -13.27
N LYS A 250 13.40 -7.35 -13.72
CA LYS A 250 14.40 -7.09 -14.75
C LYS A 250 13.77 -6.62 -16.06
N GLY A 251 12.61 -7.15 -16.40
CA GLY A 251 11.88 -6.83 -17.62
C GLY A 251 11.19 -5.46 -17.63
N SER A 252 11.04 -4.78 -16.49
CA SER A 252 10.57 -3.40 -16.44
C SER A 252 11.70 -2.47 -16.87
N SER A 253 11.51 -1.71 -17.96
CA SER A 253 12.49 -0.69 -18.37
C SER A 253 12.69 0.31 -17.24
N THR A 254 13.95 0.59 -16.92
CA THR A 254 14.32 1.52 -15.85
C THR A 254 15.59 2.25 -16.27
N ARG A 255 15.50 3.57 -16.50
CA ARG A 255 16.63 4.37 -17.03
C ARG A 255 16.77 5.70 -16.29
N GLN A 256 17.93 6.30 -16.46
CA GLN A 256 18.10 7.74 -16.24
C GLN A 256 17.42 8.52 -17.36
N VAL A 257 16.94 9.73 -17.05
CA VAL A 257 16.42 10.69 -18.03
C VAL A 257 17.16 12.01 -17.85
N TYR A 258 17.68 12.52 -18.94
CA TYR A 258 18.45 13.77 -18.99
C TYR A 258 17.64 14.86 -19.65
N PHE A 259 17.65 16.05 -19.04
CA PHE A 259 17.08 17.28 -19.58
C PHE A 259 18.20 18.29 -19.80
N GLU A 260 18.45 18.67 -21.05
CA GLU A 260 19.49 19.59 -21.46
C GLU A 260 18.85 20.73 -22.29
N ASN A 261 18.51 21.83 -21.63
CA ASN A 261 17.74 22.93 -22.21
C ASN A 261 16.44 22.46 -22.90
N ALA A 262 15.76 21.47 -22.33
CA ALA A 262 14.52 20.94 -22.89
C ALA A 262 13.39 21.98 -22.79
N LYS A 263 12.80 22.32 -23.93
CA LYS A 263 11.72 23.31 -24.01
C LYS A 263 10.37 22.66 -23.78
N VAL A 264 9.72 23.01 -22.69
CA VAL A 264 8.38 22.54 -22.32
C VAL A 264 7.42 23.72 -22.45
N PRO A 265 6.37 23.64 -23.28
CA PRO A 265 5.38 24.71 -23.42
C PRO A 265 4.76 25.09 -22.08
N VAL A 266 4.46 26.38 -21.86
CA VAL A 266 3.89 26.84 -20.57
C VAL A 266 2.54 26.20 -20.27
N GLU A 267 1.77 25.85 -21.28
CA GLU A 267 0.50 25.13 -21.20
C GLU A 267 0.65 23.69 -20.70
N ASN A 268 1.87 23.15 -20.65
CA ASN A 268 2.18 21.82 -20.11
C ASN A 268 2.55 21.84 -18.63
N LEU A 269 2.48 23.00 -17.96
CA LEU A 269 2.48 23.04 -16.50
C LEU A 269 1.25 22.29 -15.98
N LEU A 270 1.47 21.27 -15.15
CA LEU A 270 0.40 20.44 -14.58
C LEU A 270 -0.02 20.98 -13.22
N GLY A 271 -1.29 21.37 -13.11
CA GLY A 271 -1.81 22.00 -11.89
C GLY A 271 -1.25 23.40 -11.67
N GLU A 272 -1.01 23.76 -10.41
CA GLU A 272 -0.54 25.10 -10.04
C GLU A 272 0.98 25.16 -9.88
N ILE A 273 1.56 26.30 -10.24
CA ILE A 273 2.97 26.60 -10.02
C ILE A 273 3.33 26.44 -8.53
N HIS A 274 4.48 25.85 -8.25
CA HIS A 274 4.97 25.56 -6.89
C HIS A 274 4.13 24.58 -6.06
N LYS A 275 3.08 23.96 -6.64
CA LYS A 275 2.23 22.96 -5.96
C LYS A 275 2.38 21.54 -6.48
N GLY A 276 3.39 21.26 -7.32
CA GLY A 276 3.67 19.91 -7.82
C GLY A 276 3.89 18.87 -6.71
N TYR A 277 4.38 19.30 -5.54
CA TYR A 277 4.53 18.42 -4.38
C TYR A 277 3.19 17.85 -3.91
N LYS A 278 2.07 18.59 -3.99
CA LYS A 278 0.73 18.08 -3.64
C LYS A 278 0.32 16.95 -4.60
N ILE A 279 0.61 17.15 -5.90
CA ILE A 279 0.39 16.12 -6.93
C ILE A 279 1.21 14.88 -6.58
N ALA A 280 2.52 15.05 -6.32
CA ALA A 280 3.41 13.95 -6.01
C ALA A 280 2.90 13.11 -4.84
N PHE A 281 2.58 13.73 -3.70
CA PHE A 281 2.18 13.00 -2.50
C PHE A 281 0.82 12.31 -2.63
N ASN A 282 -0.18 12.95 -3.26
CA ASN A 282 -1.49 12.34 -3.46
C ASN A 282 -1.41 11.13 -4.39
N ILE A 283 -0.67 11.25 -5.49
CA ILE A 283 -0.47 10.13 -6.42
C ILE A 283 0.31 9.00 -5.75
N LEU A 284 1.33 9.30 -4.95
CA LEU A 284 2.05 8.29 -4.18
C LEU A 284 1.15 7.55 -3.16
N ASN A 285 0.15 8.19 -2.57
CA ASN A 285 -0.81 7.48 -1.69
C ASN A 285 -1.60 6.42 -2.46
N ILE A 286 -2.01 6.70 -3.71
CA ILE A 286 -2.66 5.71 -4.56
C ILE A 286 -1.68 4.62 -4.99
N GLY A 287 -0.45 4.99 -5.36
CA GLY A 287 0.61 4.03 -5.68
C GLY A 287 0.90 3.08 -4.52
N ARG A 288 0.99 3.58 -3.29
CA ARG A 288 1.16 2.78 -2.06
C ARG A 288 0.04 1.79 -1.86
N LEU A 289 -1.21 2.23 -2.01
CA LEU A 289 -2.38 1.37 -1.89
C LEU A 289 -2.37 0.25 -2.93
N LYS A 290 -2.18 0.58 -4.22
CA LYS A 290 -2.14 -0.41 -5.30
C LYS A 290 -0.97 -1.39 -5.15
N LEU A 291 0.19 -0.90 -4.65
CA LEU A 291 1.31 -1.76 -4.32
C LEU A 291 0.94 -2.73 -3.19
N GLY A 292 0.30 -2.27 -2.13
CA GLY A 292 -0.16 -3.11 -1.02
C GLY A 292 -1.13 -4.19 -1.47
N ALA A 293 -2.12 -3.84 -2.30
CA ALA A 293 -3.07 -4.80 -2.89
C ALA A 293 -2.36 -5.83 -3.79
N GLY A 294 -1.48 -5.37 -4.68
CA GLY A 294 -0.68 -6.25 -5.54
C GLY A 294 0.25 -7.18 -4.75
N ALA A 295 0.83 -6.70 -3.64
CA ALA A 295 1.66 -7.49 -2.76
C ALA A 295 0.87 -8.59 -2.02
N ALA A 296 -0.34 -8.27 -1.54
CA ALA A 296 -1.21 -9.24 -0.90
C ALA A 296 -1.60 -10.38 -1.87
N VAL A 297 -1.99 -10.04 -3.11
CA VAL A 297 -2.28 -11.05 -4.14
C VAL A 297 -1.01 -11.79 -4.60
N GLY A 298 0.13 -11.12 -4.66
CA GLY A 298 1.44 -11.74 -4.89
C GLY A 298 1.77 -12.81 -3.82
N SER A 299 1.41 -12.53 -2.56
CA SER A 299 1.57 -13.48 -1.45
C SER A 299 0.66 -14.71 -1.63
N ARG A 300 -0.58 -14.52 -2.11
CA ARG A 300 -1.50 -15.60 -2.49
C ARG A 300 -0.89 -16.47 -3.57
N ASN A 301 -0.29 -15.85 -4.60
CA ASN A 301 0.34 -16.59 -5.69
C ASN A 301 1.55 -17.40 -5.21
N ALA A 302 2.39 -16.84 -4.33
CA ALA A 302 3.50 -17.57 -3.71
C ALA A 302 3.00 -18.77 -2.87
N LEU A 303 1.91 -18.58 -2.12
CA LEU A 303 1.25 -19.67 -1.38
C LEU A 303 0.71 -20.75 -2.32
N ASN A 304 0.09 -20.37 -3.46
CA ASN A 304 -0.44 -21.34 -4.44
C ASN A 304 0.68 -22.20 -5.02
N LEU A 305 1.80 -21.59 -5.39
CA LEU A 305 2.99 -22.31 -5.86
C LEU A 305 3.52 -23.28 -4.80
N ALA A 306 3.69 -22.79 -3.57
CA ALA A 306 4.19 -23.59 -2.45
C ALA A 306 3.23 -24.75 -2.11
N ALA A 307 1.92 -24.48 -2.02
CA ALA A 307 0.91 -25.50 -1.72
C ALA A 307 0.92 -26.61 -2.76
N THR A 308 0.90 -26.26 -4.07
CA THR A 308 0.96 -27.22 -5.15
C THR A 308 2.22 -28.09 -5.07
N TYR A 309 3.39 -27.46 -4.94
CA TYR A 309 4.67 -28.18 -4.85
C TYR A 309 4.69 -29.16 -3.67
N THR A 310 4.13 -28.81 -2.52
CA THR A 310 4.10 -29.69 -1.34
C THR A 310 3.25 -30.94 -1.52
N THR A 311 2.29 -30.95 -2.46
CA THR A 311 1.48 -32.12 -2.81
C THR A 311 2.17 -33.07 -3.80
N GLU A 312 3.22 -32.63 -4.44
CA GLU A 312 3.94 -33.39 -5.49
C GLU A 312 5.30 -33.91 -4.98
N ARG A 313 6.01 -33.11 -4.21
CA ARG A 313 7.36 -33.44 -3.71
C ARG A 313 7.29 -34.33 -2.48
N LYS A 314 8.08 -35.43 -2.53
CA LYS A 314 8.28 -36.34 -1.40
C LYS A 314 9.69 -36.21 -0.82
N ALA A 315 9.78 -36.36 0.50
CA ALA A 315 11.02 -36.54 1.26
C ALA A 315 10.74 -37.49 2.44
N PHE A 316 11.70 -38.32 2.80
CA PHE A 316 11.55 -39.30 3.89
C PHE A 316 10.30 -40.18 3.75
N GLY A 317 9.94 -40.55 2.53
CA GLY A 317 8.80 -41.42 2.22
C GLY A 317 7.41 -40.75 2.30
N LYS A 318 7.32 -39.44 2.59
CA LYS A 318 6.08 -38.67 2.74
C LYS A 318 6.04 -37.45 1.82
N PHE A 319 4.86 -36.95 1.51
CA PHE A 319 4.73 -35.67 0.84
C PHE A 319 5.13 -34.53 1.78
N LEU A 320 5.63 -33.40 1.22
CA LEU A 320 6.09 -32.28 2.05
C LEU A 320 4.98 -31.70 2.94
N HIS A 321 3.75 -31.62 2.45
CA HIS A 321 2.60 -31.12 3.23
C HIS A 321 2.26 -31.97 4.47
N GLU A 322 2.77 -33.19 4.60
CA GLU A 322 2.52 -34.03 5.77
C GLU A 322 3.37 -33.60 6.99
N PHE A 323 4.48 -32.87 6.76
CA PHE A 323 5.38 -32.42 7.82
C PHE A 323 4.83 -31.22 8.57
N GLY A 324 4.87 -31.24 9.90
CA GLY A 324 4.35 -30.17 10.76
C GLY A 324 4.99 -28.80 10.53
N LEU A 325 6.30 -28.76 10.22
CA LEU A 325 7.00 -27.50 9.90
C LEU A 325 6.50 -26.88 8.60
N ILE A 326 6.17 -27.67 7.60
CA ILE A 326 5.59 -27.19 6.34
C ILE A 326 4.16 -26.70 6.57
N LYS A 327 3.34 -27.46 7.32
CA LYS A 327 1.97 -27.04 7.69
C LYS A 327 1.96 -25.68 8.38
N LYS A 328 2.91 -25.44 9.30
CA LYS A 328 3.06 -24.15 9.98
C LYS A 328 3.31 -23.01 8.99
N LYS A 329 4.20 -23.20 8.00
CA LYS A 329 4.52 -22.20 6.96
C LYS A 329 3.31 -21.89 6.11
N LEU A 330 2.63 -22.90 5.53
CA LEU A 330 1.45 -22.73 4.68
C LEU A 330 0.32 -22.00 5.43
N ALA A 331 0.03 -22.39 6.66
CA ALA A 331 -1.00 -21.76 7.47
C ALA A 331 -0.70 -20.28 7.78
N ARG A 332 0.56 -19.95 8.12
CA ARG A 332 0.97 -18.58 8.37
C ARG A 332 0.89 -17.74 7.09
N MET A 333 1.40 -18.24 5.96
CA MET A 333 1.27 -17.56 4.67
C MET A 333 -0.19 -17.24 4.37
N ALA A 334 -1.11 -18.18 4.56
CA ALA A 334 -2.53 -17.98 4.32
C ALA A 334 -3.15 -16.91 5.24
N ALA A 335 -2.86 -16.95 6.53
CA ALA A 335 -3.44 -16.01 7.51
C ALA A 335 -2.92 -14.57 7.35
N GLU A 336 -1.61 -14.39 7.13
CA GLU A 336 -1.02 -13.06 6.89
C GLU A 336 -1.50 -12.50 5.54
N THR A 337 -1.61 -13.32 4.49
CA THR A 337 -2.21 -12.91 3.19
C THR A 337 -3.66 -12.45 3.37
N TYR A 338 -4.47 -13.19 4.15
CA TYR A 338 -5.86 -12.84 4.43
C TYR A 338 -5.98 -11.45 5.08
N ALA A 339 -5.14 -11.17 6.06
CA ALA A 339 -5.13 -9.87 6.73
C ALA A 339 -4.71 -8.74 5.78
N ALA A 340 -3.63 -8.94 4.99
CA ALA A 340 -3.14 -7.96 4.04
C ALA A 340 -4.16 -7.66 2.92
N GLU A 341 -4.84 -8.67 2.38
CA GLU A 341 -5.94 -8.47 1.43
C GLU A 341 -7.10 -7.68 2.04
N SER A 342 -7.49 -8.06 3.26
CA SER A 342 -8.63 -7.44 3.93
C SER A 342 -8.43 -5.94 4.14
N GLU A 343 -7.25 -5.51 4.59
CA GLU A 343 -6.96 -4.09 4.81
C GLU A 343 -6.76 -3.30 3.51
N ALA A 344 -6.09 -3.90 2.50
CA ALA A 344 -5.80 -3.21 1.25
C ALA A 344 -7.07 -2.90 0.46
N PHE A 345 -7.96 -3.87 0.30
CA PHE A 345 -9.21 -3.67 -0.45
C PHE A 345 -10.26 -2.87 0.34
N ARG A 346 -10.29 -2.96 1.68
CA ARG A 346 -11.03 -2.02 2.53
C ARG A 346 -10.58 -0.58 2.30
N THR A 347 -9.27 -0.33 2.30
CA THR A 347 -8.70 1.00 2.04
C THR A 347 -9.05 1.51 0.66
N ALA A 348 -8.96 0.66 -0.38
CA ALA A 348 -9.33 1.03 -1.74
C ALA A 348 -10.79 1.45 -1.86
N ALA A 349 -11.69 0.69 -1.26
CA ALA A 349 -13.12 0.99 -1.25
C ALA A 349 -13.45 2.28 -0.48
N ASN A 350 -12.81 2.51 0.67
CA ASN A 350 -13.00 3.72 1.46
C ASN A 350 -12.58 4.97 0.68
N ILE A 351 -11.42 4.94 0.02
CA ILE A 351 -10.94 6.07 -0.82
C ILE A 351 -11.90 6.29 -1.98
N GLU A 352 -12.32 5.22 -2.67
CA GLU A 352 -13.24 5.34 -3.80
C GLU A 352 -14.57 5.95 -3.38
N GLN A 353 -15.15 5.47 -2.29
CA GLN A 353 -16.42 6.00 -1.78
C GLN A 353 -16.29 7.46 -1.35
N ALA A 354 -15.23 7.84 -0.65
CA ALA A 354 -14.98 9.21 -0.27
C ALA A 354 -14.85 10.13 -1.50
N ARG A 355 -14.16 9.66 -2.55
CA ARG A 355 -14.03 10.39 -3.82
C ARG A 355 -15.37 10.51 -4.55
N ARG A 356 -16.16 9.44 -4.66
CA ARG A 356 -17.50 9.49 -5.27
C ARG A 356 -18.43 10.44 -4.51
N SER A 357 -18.33 10.46 -3.18
CA SER A 357 -19.09 11.38 -2.33
C SER A 357 -18.69 12.85 -2.50
N ALA A 358 -17.47 13.13 -2.95
CA ALA A 358 -17.00 14.47 -3.27
C ALA A 358 -17.62 15.03 -4.58
N GLY A 359 -18.16 14.17 -5.45
CA GLY A 359 -18.73 14.54 -6.75
C GLY A 359 -17.74 15.30 -7.63
N GLU A 360 -18.18 16.40 -8.25
CA GLU A 360 -17.36 17.24 -9.11
C GLU A 360 -16.38 18.16 -8.36
N ASN A 361 -16.43 18.15 -7.01
CA ASN A 361 -15.50 18.96 -6.22
C ASN A 361 -14.10 18.34 -6.21
N THR A 362 -13.24 18.83 -7.07
CA THR A 362 -11.87 18.34 -7.26
C THR A 362 -11.05 18.40 -5.96
N GLU A 363 -11.17 19.49 -5.19
CA GLU A 363 -10.44 19.64 -3.93
C GLU A 363 -10.93 18.61 -2.88
N ALA A 364 -12.23 18.38 -2.76
CA ALA A 364 -12.78 17.37 -1.88
C ALA A 364 -12.36 15.95 -2.29
N ALA A 365 -12.28 15.67 -3.59
CA ALA A 365 -11.77 14.40 -4.11
C ALA A 365 -10.29 14.16 -3.78
N PHE A 366 -9.46 15.23 -3.75
CA PHE A 366 -8.06 15.15 -3.34
C PHE A 366 -7.92 14.96 -1.83
N ASN A 367 -8.72 15.69 -1.05
CA ASN A 367 -8.74 15.53 0.40
C ASN A 367 -9.19 14.12 0.81
N ALA A 368 -10.04 13.46 0.00
CA ALA A 368 -10.42 12.07 0.20
C ALA A 368 -9.23 11.11 0.11
N ILE A 369 -8.27 11.33 -0.81
CA ILE A 369 -7.06 10.50 -0.90
C ILE A 369 -6.14 10.75 0.30
N GLU A 370 -5.95 12.01 0.70
CA GLU A 370 -5.11 12.39 1.85
C GLU A 370 -5.71 11.85 3.16
N GLU A 371 -7.04 11.77 3.26
CA GLU A 371 -7.74 11.25 4.43
C GLU A 371 -7.33 9.82 4.78
N TYR A 372 -7.02 8.99 3.80
CA TYR A 372 -6.60 7.59 4.01
C TYR A 372 -5.09 7.38 3.83
N ALA A 373 -4.27 8.42 3.97
CA ALA A 373 -2.81 8.32 3.82
C ALA A 373 -2.16 7.35 4.84
N ILE A 374 -2.75 7.21 6.04
CA ILE A 374 -2.31 6.26 7.06
C ILE A 374 -2.57 4.84 6.57
N GLU A 375 -3.79 4.52 6.20
CA GLU A 375 -4.23 3.20 5.74
C GLU A 375 -3.49 2.78 4.45
N ALA A 376 -3.29 3.70 3.51
CA ALA A 376 -2.53 3.44 2.29
C ALA A 376 -1.05 3.13 2.59
N SER A 377 -0.45 3.85 3.56
CA SER A 377 0.92 3.58 4.01
C SER A 377 1.00 2.23 4.75
N ILE A 378 0.03 1.90 5.60
CA ILE A 378 -0.08 0.61 6.28
C ILE A 378 -0.19 -0.52 5.25
N ALA A 379 -1.11 -0.43 4.29
CA ALA A 379 -1.30 -1.45 3.26
C ALA A 379 -0.01 -1.69 2.46
N LYS A 380 0.76 -0.63 2.14
CA LYS A 380 2.05 -0.76 1.46
C LYS A 380 3.09 -1.48 2.31
N VAL A 381 3.23 -1.10 3.57
CA VAL A 381 4.23 -1.69 4.46
C VAL A 381 3.89 -3.14 4.74
N HIS A 382 2.70 -3.40 5.26
CA HIS A 382 2.26 -4.73 5.64
C HIS A 382 2.21 -5.68 4.43
N GLY A 383 1.54 -5.28 3.35
CA GLY A 383 1.47 -6.09 2.14
C GLY A 383 2.84 -6.48 1.60
N SER A 384 3.79 -5.53 1.50
CA SER A 384 5.14 -5.80 1.01
C SER A 384 5.98 -6.69 1.96
N GLU A 385 5.74 -6.62 3.27
CA GLU A 385 6.41 -7.49 4.26
C GLU A 385 5.80 -8.90 4.28
N VAL A 386 4.48 -9.01 4.13
CA VAL A 386 3.80 -10.31 3.96
C VAL A 386 4.24 -10.99 2.68
N LEU A 387 4.35 -10.26 1.57
CA LEU A 387 4.89 -10.81 0.32
C LEU A 387 6.34 -11.28 0.50
N ALA A 388 7.19 -10.47 1.13
CA ALA A 388 8.57 -10.84 1.38
C ALA A 388 8.68 -12.15 2.19
N TYR A 389 7.83 -12.31 3.22
CA TYR A 389 7.73 -13.55 3.98
C TYR A 389 7.24 -14.72 3.12
N ALA A 390 6.19 -14.51 2.33
CA ALA A 390 5.58 -15.56 1.52
C ALA A 390 6.52 -16.11 0.44
N VAL A 391 7.24 -15.23 -0.27
CA VAL A 391 8.20 -15.68 -1.30
C VAL A 391 9.45 -16.33 -0.69
N ASP A 392 9.92 -15.84 0.48
CA ASP A 392 11.06 -16.43 1.19
C ASP A 392 10.72 -17.86 1.66
N GLU A 393 9.57 -18.05 2.27
CA GLU A 393 9.10 -19.38 2.67
C GLU A 393 8.78 -20.26 1.45
N GLY A 394 8.32 -19.66 0.36
CA GLY A 394 8.15 -20.36 -0.91
C GLY A 394 9.48 -20.95 -1.42
N VAL A 395 10.52 -20.13 -1.53
CA VAL A 395 11.88 -20.60 -1.90
C VAL A 395 12.34 -21.69 -0.94
N GLN A 396 12.16 -21.51 0.36
CA GLN A 396 12.54 -22.48 1.39
C GLN A 396 11.80 -23.82 1.24
N ILE A 397 10.49 -23.80 0.90
CA ILE A 397 9.68 -25.00 0.68
C ILE A 397 10.14 -25.75 -0.57
N PHE A 398 10.49 -25.04 -1.64
CA PHE A 398 11.06 -25.63 -2.86
C PHE A 398 12.47 -26.19 -2.63
N GLY A 399 13.20 -25.73 -1.60
CA GLY A 399 14.56 -26.13 -1.31
C GLY A 399 15.51 -25.75 -2.45
N GLY A 400 16.44 -26.62 -2.84
CA GLY A 400 17.40 -26.36 -3.92
C GLY A 400 16.73 -25.97 -5.25
N TYR A 401 15.56 -26.49 -5.55
CA TYR A 401 14.78 -26.11 -6.74
C TYR A 401 14.28 -24.66 -6.66
N GLY A 402 13.95 -24.15 -5.48
CA GLY A 402 13.53 -22.76 -5.31
C GLY A 402 14.63 -21.72 -5.56
N PHE A 403 15.88 -22.16 -5.64
CA PHE A 403 17.04 -21.32 -5.95
C PHE A 403 17.40 -21.32 -7.45
N MET A 404 16.75 -22.18 -8.23
CA MET A 404 16.98 -22.32 -9.67
C MET A 404 16.00 -21.46 -10.46
N GLN A 405 16.50 -20.76 -11.49
CA GLN A 405 15.73 -19.79 -12.30
C GLN A 405 14.59 -20.42 -13.12
N GLU A 406 14.63 -21.74 -13.33
CA GLU A 406 13.56 -22.48 -14.00
C GLU A 406 12.26 -22.57 -13.17
N TYR A 407 12.33 -22.23 -11.89
CA TYR A 407 11.17 -22.26 -10.99
C TYR A 407 10.65 -20.86 -10.69
N PRO A 408 9.34 -20.60 -10.87
CA PRO A 408 8.78 -19.25 -10.80
C PRO A 408 8.93 -18.58 -9.45
N ILE A 409 9.12 -19.35 -8.37
CA ILE A 409 9.26 -18.81 -7.01
C ILE A 409 10.58 -18.04 -6.83
N GLU A 410 11.64 -18.40 -7.56
CA GLU A 410 12.92 -17.70 -7.56
C GLU A 410 12.75 -16.27 -8.09
N LYS A 411 12.09 -16.14 -9.25
CA LYS A 411 11.78 -14.83 -9.84
C LYS A 411 10.89 -14.01 -8.91
N ALA A 412 9.85 -14.62 -8.35
CA ALA A 412 8.95 -13.96 -7.41
C ALA A 412 9.71 -13.40 -6.20
N TYR A 413 10.70 -14.13 -5.66
CA TYR A 413 11.56 -13.68 -4.57
C TYR A 413 12.37 -12.43 -4.94
N ARG A 414 13.04 -12.44 -6.10
CA ARG A 414 13.82 -11.29 -6.58
C ARG A 414 12.93 -10.06 -6.82
N ASP A 415 11.79 -10.25 -7.46
CA ASP A 415 10.87 -9.17 -7.82
C ASP A 415 10.21 -8.53 -6.58
N ALA A 416 9.90 -9.33 -5.55
CA ALA A 416 9.32 -8.84 -4.32
C ALA A 416 10.24 -7.86 -3.55
N ARG A 417 11.58 -7.96 -3.72
CA ARG A 417 12.51 -7.22 -2.88
C ARG A 417 12.38 -5.70 -3.00
N ILE A 418 12.10 -5.18 -4.20
CA ILE A 418 12.00 -3.75 -4.45
C ILE A 418 10.78 -3.12 -3.77
N GLN A 419 9.73 -3.89 -3.51
CA GLN A 419 8.46 -3.37 -2.98
C GLN A 419 8.60 -2.74 -1.58
N ARG A 420 9.64 -3.09 -0.83
CA ARG A 420 9.95 -2.44 0.46
C ARG A 420 10.75 -1.14 0.30
N ILE A 421 11.18 -0.79 -0.92
CA ILE A 421 12.08 0.35 -1.21
C ILE A 421 11.35 1.48 -1.91
N TYR A 422 10.72 1.21 -3.07
CA TYR A 422 10.05 2.25 -3.85
C TYR A 422 8.67 2.63 -3.29
N GLU A 423 8.03 3.67 -3.82
CA GLU A 423 6.80 4.28 -3.29
C GLU A 423 6.97 4.79 -1.84
N GLY A 424 8.20 5.24 -1.52
CA GLY A 424 8.68 5.48 -0.16
C GLY A 424 9.11 4.19 0.53
N THR A 425 10.29 4.19 1.16
CA THR A 425 10.73 2.99 1.90
C THR A 425 9.73 2.62 3.00
N ASN A 426 9.78 1.39 3.49
CA ASN A 426 8.88 0.97 4.57
C ASN A 426 9.10 1.80 5.84
N GLU A 427 10.34 2.25 6.09
CA GLU A 427 10.68 3.17 7.18
C GLU A 427 10.00 4.55 7.00
N ILE A 428 10.06 5.11 5.80
CA ILE A 428 9.39 6.39 5.48
C ILE A 428 7.88 6.25 5.64
N ASN A 429 7.28 5.15 5.16
CA ASN A 429 5.84 4.93 5.32
C ASN A 429 5.43 4.75 6.79
N ARG A 430 6.27 4.15 7.64
CA ARG A 430 6.06 4.11 9.09
C ARG A 430 6.08 5.51 9.71
N LEU A 431 7.05 6.34 9.34
CA LEU A 431 7.09 7.74 9.78
C LEU A 431 5.88 8.55 9.29
N VAL A 432 5.42 8.32 8.06
CA VAL A 432 4.18 8.93 7.53
C VAL A 432 2.98 8.49 8.35
N THR A 433 2.86 7.21 8.68
CA THR A 433 1.75 6.63 9.46
C THR A 433 1.66 7.30 10.84
N SER A 434 2.72 7.24 11.63
CA SER A 434 2.74 7.80 12.99
C SER A 434 2.68 9.33 12.99
N GLY A 435 3.41 9.99 12.09
CA GLY A 435 3.43 11.45 11.98
C GLY A 435 2.07 12.03 11.55
N THR A 436 1.37 11.36 10.63
CA THR A 436 0.02 11.78 10.24
C THR A 436 -0.98 11.58 11.38
N LEU A 437 -0.86 10.49 12.17
CA LEU A 437 -1.67 10.29 13.37
C LEU A 437 -1.51 11.46 14.36
N PHE A 438 -0.27 11.79 14.73
CA PHE A 438 -0.01 12.90 15.66
C PHE A 438 -0.54 14.23 15.13
N ARG A 439 -0.31 14.52 13.84
CA ARG A 439 -0.84 15.73 13.20
C ARG A 439 -2.37 15.83 13.28
N ARG A 440 -3.09 14.71 13.05
CA ARG A 440 -4.56 14.68 13.17
C ARG A 440 -5.03 14.90 14.58
N VAL A 441 -4.36 14.33 15.56
CA VAL A 441 -4.65 14.55 16.99
C VAL A 441 -4.40 16.01 17.36
N MET A 442 -3.26 16.58 16.99
CA MET A 442 -2.90 17.97 17.31
C MET A 442 -3.80 19.00 16.63
N SER A 443 -4.29 18.71 15.42
CA SER A 443 -5.24 19.60 14.70
C SER A 443 -6.69 19.42 15.12
N GLY A 444 -6.99 18.47 16.01
CA GLY A 444 -8.36 18.14 16.43
C GLY A 444 -9.18 17.38 15.37
N LYS A 445 -8.57 16.95 14.28
CA LYS A 445 -9.23 16.09 13.26
C LYS A 445 -9.55 14.70 13.79
N LEU A 446 -8.75 14.21 14.73
CA LEU A 446 -8.95 12.93 15.41
C LEU A 446 -9.05 13.17 16.92
N ASP A 447 -10.24 12.96 17.47
CA ASP A 447 -10.55 13.27 18.87
C ASP A 447 -10.10 12.16 19.83
N LEU A 448 -8.78 11.90 19.87
CA LEU A 448 -8.17 11.01 20.84
C LEU A 448 -8.00 11.69 22.21
N MET A 449 -7.89 13.02 22.24
CA MET A 449 -7.72 13.76 23.48
C MET A 449 -8.94 13.62 24.40
N ALA A 450 -10.15 13.72 23.88
CA ALA A 450 -11.38 13.53 24.67
C ALA A 450 -11.60 12.07 25.09
N ARG A 451 -11.12 11.10 24.30
CA ARG A 451 -11.20 9.67 24.62
C ARG A 451 -10.16 9.19 25.63
N PHE A 452 -9.01 9.87 25.69
CA PHE A 452 -7.86 9.44 26.48
C PHE A 452 -8.16 9.24 27.95
N PRO A 453 -8.88 10.13 28.69
CA PRO A 453 -9.19 9.93 30.11
C PRO A 453 -9.94 8.62 30.39
N THR A 454 -10.88 8.24 29.51
CA THR A 454 -11.63 6.99 29.65
C THR A 454 -10.74 5.77 29.41
N ILE A 455 -9.90 5.82 28.36
CA ILE A 455 -8.94 4.76 28.04
C ILE A 455 -7.91 4.62 29.17
N GLU A 456 -7.37 5.74 29.65
CA GLU A 456 -6.41 5.74 30.76
C GLU A 456 -7.01 5.12 32.03
N ALA A 457 -8.26 5.44 32.37
CA ALA A 457 -8.94 4.86 33.51
C ALA A 457 -9.11 3.33 33.38
N ARG A 458 -9.48 2.84 32.20
CA ARG A 458 -9.57 1.39 31.91
C ARG A 458 -8.21 0.71 32.06
N VAL A 459 -7.17 1.22 31.42
CA VAL A 459 -5.81 0.67 31.50
C VAL A 459 -5.30 0.67 32.94
N LYS A 460 -5.52 1.76 33.68
CA LYS A 460 -5.12 1.85 35.10
C LYS A 460 -5.87 0.89 36.02
N SER A 461 -7.14 0.58 35.73
CA SER A 461 -7.93 -0.38 36.50
C SER A 461 -7.59 -1.84 36.19
N GLY A 462 -6.98 -2.11 35.02
CA GLY A 462 -6.76 -3.47 34.51
C GLY A 462 -8.05 -4.17 34.07
N GLN A 463 -9.18 -3.45 33.98
CA GLN A 463 -10.49 -4.03 33.65
C GLN A 463 -10.93 -3.53 32.28
N ALA A 464 -11.19 -4.46 31.36
CA ALA A 464 -11.74 -4.17 30.04
C ALA A 464 -13.24 -4.54 29.98
N PRO A 465 -14.08 -3.73 29.30
CA PRO A 465 -15.46 -4.14 29.02
C PRO A 465 -15.49 -5.30 28.00
N ASP A 466 -16.64 -5.94 27.87
CA ASP A 466 -16.90 -6.81 26.73
C ASP A 466 -17.26 -5.94 25.51
N PHE A 467 -16.28 -5.75 24.62
CA PHE A 467 -16.41 -4.97 23.40
C PHE A 467 -17.16 -5.72 22.30
N ALA A 468 -17.08 -7.05 22.31
CA ALA A 468 -17.67 -7.89 21.27
C ALA A 468 -19.19 -7.96 21.40
N GLY A 469 -19.70 -8.11 22.63
CA GLY A 469 -21.12 -8.27 22.90
C GLY A 469 -21.76 -9.40 22.11
N GLU A 470 -23.08 -9.35 21.92
CA GLU A 470 -23.83 -10.34 21.15
C GLU A 470 -23.76 -10.09 19.63
N ALA A 471 -23.34 -8.91 19.22
CA ALA A 471 -23.23 -8.53 17.81
C ALA A 471 -22.14 -9.30 17.07
N ILE A 472 -21.12 -9.80 17.77
CA ILE A 472 -20.03 -10.57 17.19
C ILE A 472 -20.33 -12.08 17.30
N PRO A 473 -20.09 -12.87 16.21
CA PRO A 473 -20.19 -14.34 16.27
C PRO A 473 -19.38 -14.92 17.42
N ALA A 474 -19.93 -15.93 18.10
CA ALA A 474 -19.35 -16.48 19.32
C ALA A 474 -17.87 -16.90 19.17
N GLU A 475 -17.52 -17.46 18.03
CA GLU A 475 -16.17 -17.95 17.70
C GLU A 475 -15.15 -16.82 17.57
N LEU A 476 -15.59 -15.58 17.29
CA LEU A 476 -14.72 -14.42 17.10
C LEU A 476 -14.66 -13.49 18.32
N ARG A 477 -15.55 -13.63 19.31
CA ARG A 477 -15.64 -12.70 20.46
C ARG A 477 -14.34 -12.53 21.21
N THR A 478 -13.62 -13.60 21.47
CA THR A 478 -12.33 -13.55 22.17
C THR A 478 -11.29 -12.75 21.37
N ALA A 479 -11.22 -12.96 20.05
CA ALA A 479 -10.29 -12.25 19.18
C ALA A 479 -10.66 -10.76 19.05
N VAL A 480 -11.95 -10.43 18.91
CA VAL A 480 -12.43 -9.06 18.87
C VAL A 480 -12.14 -8.33 20.18
N ASN A 481 -12.43 -8.94 21.33
CA ASN A 481 -12.09 -8.37 22.63
C ASN A 481 -10.58 -8.12 22.81
N ALA A 482 -9.73 -9.03 22.30
CA ALA A 482 -8.28 -8.85 22.31
C ALA A 482 -7.85 -7.66 21.43
N LEU A 483 -8.43 -7.53 20.22
CA LEU A 483 -8.19 -6.40 19.35
C LEU A 483 -8.62 -5.06 19.99
N GLU A 484 -9.83 -4.96 20.53
CA GLU A 484 -10.31 -3.70 21.09
C GLU A 484 -9.46 -3.25 22.29
N ARG A 485 -8.99 -4.18 23.12
CA ARG A 485 -7.99 -3.89 24.15
C ARG A 485 -6.66 -3.43 23.54
N ALA A 486 -6.23 -4.02 22.43
CA ALA A 486 -5.02 -3.60 21.72
C ALA A 486 -5.16 -2.19 21.16
N LYS A 487 -6.34 -1.78 20.65
CA LYS A 487 -6.62 -0.40 20.22
C LYS A 487 -6.46 0.57 21.40
N ASP A 488 -7.09 0.28 22.54
CA ASP A 488 -7.01 1.12 23.75
C ASP A 488 -5.55 1.29 24.23
N VAL A 489 -4.76 0.22 24.31
CA VAL A 489 -3.35 0.34 24.73
C VAL A 489 -2.46 1.02 23.70
N THR A 490 -2.77 0.89 22.42
CA THR A 490 -2.08 1.62 21.34
C THR A 490 -2.32 3.13 21.48
N ILE A 491 -3.56 3.54 21.68
CA ILE A 491 -3.91 4.95 21.93
C ILE A 491 -3.25 5.43 23.23
N TYR A 492 -3.31 4.63 24.28
CA TYR A 492 -2.68 4.96 25.57
C TYR A 492 -1.18 5.21 25.43
N ALA A 493 -0.45 4.30 24.78
CA ALA A 493 0.99 4.43 24.53
C ALA A 493 1.31 5.65 23.65
N ALA A 494 0.57 5.85 22.55
CA ALA A 494 0.74 6.99 21.66
C ALA A 494 0.57 8.33 22.39
N MET A 495 -0.48 8.46 23.21
CA MET A 495 -0.75 9.68 23.98
C MET A 495 0.31 9.93 25.05
N ARG A 496 0.79 8.90 25.75
CA ARG A 496 1.86 9.02 26.73
C ARG A 496 3.15 9.54 26.10
N ILE A 497 3.52 9.04 24.93
CA ILE A 497 4.69 9.49 24.17
C ILE A 497 4.50 10.93 23.69
N ALA A 498 3.33 11.23 23.11
CA ALA A 498 3.02 12.59 22.67
C ALA A 498 3.12 13.61 23.80
N MET A 499 2.64 13.28 25.00
CA MET A 499 2.73 14.16 26.18
C MET A 499 4.18 14.35 26.68
N LYS A 500 5.03 13.33 26.53
CA LYS A 500 6.44 13.41 26.97
C LYS A 500 7.29 14.24 26.02
N TYR A 501 7.18 13.98 24.72
CA TYR A 501 8.07 14.55 23.71
C TYR A 501 7.48 15.78 23.02
N MET A 502 6.15 15.93 23.03
CA MET A 502 5.46 17.05 22.37
C MET A 502 5.98 17.26 20.93
N GLN A 503 6.46 18.44 20.59
CA GLN A 503 6.99 18.74 19.24
C GLN A 503 8.30 17.99 18.91
N ALA A 504 9.05 17.54 19.93
CA ALA A 504 10.28 16.78 19.70
C ALA A 504 10.04 15.31 19.31
N ILE A 505 8.77 14.84 19.30
CA ILE A 505 8.41 13.47 18.94
C ILE A 505 8.93 13.07 17.54
N GLU A 506 9.06 14.03 16.65
CA GLU A 506 9.55 13.83 15.28
C GLU A 506 11.02 13.37 15.22
N GLN A 507 11.79 13.64 16.26
CA GLN A 507 13.18 13.25 16.36
C GLN A 507 13.34 11.85 16.97
N GLU A 508 12.27 11.30 17.54
CA GLU A 508 12.20 10.02 18.23
C GLU A 508 11.71 8.92 17.27
N GLN A 509 12.51 8.63 16.23
CA GLN A 509 12.09 7.77 15.11
C GLN A 509 11.80 6.33 15.55
N GLU A 510 12.47 5.81 16.55
CA GLU A 510 12.24 4.47 17.11
C GLU A 510 10.83 4.37 17.72
N PHE A 511 10.36 5.40 18.43
CA PHE A 511 8.98 5.42 18.92
C PHE A 511 7.96 5.53 17.79
N MET A 512 8.29 6.32 16.76
CA MET A 512 7.45 6.43 15.58
C MET A 512 7.33 5.07 14.87
N ASP A 513 8.42 4.31 14.79
CA ASP A 513 8.44 2.95 14.22
C ASP A 513 7.59 1.98 15.05
N TYR A 514 7.79 1.91 16.37
CA TYR A 514 6.98 1.06 17.24
C TYR A 514 5.49 1.39 17.16
N LEU A 515 5.14 2.68 17.18
CA LEU A 515 3.75 3.11 17.02
C LEU A 515 3.18 2.70 15.65
N ALA A 516 3.94 2.89 14.57
CA ALA A 516 3.51 2.47 13.24
C ALA A 516 3.29 0.96 13.19
N ASN A 517 4.15 0.15 13.79
CA ASN A 517 3.99 -1.31 13.86
C ASN A 517 2.72 -1.71 14.63
N LEU A 518 2.39 -0.99 15.72
CA LEU A 518 1.12 -1.19 16.44
C LEU A 518 -0.09 -0.86 15.55
N LEU A 519 -0.04 0.26 14.84
CA LEU A 519 -1.13 0.68 13.93
C LEU A 519 -1.31 -0.30 12.77
N ILE A 520 -0.22 -0.83 12.21
CA ILE A 520 -0.21 -1.85 11.16
C ILE A 520 -0.91 -3.11 11.66
N ASP A 521 -0.46 -3.67 12.79
CA ASP A 521 -1.04 -4.89 13.34
C ASP A 521 -2.51 -4.70 13.73
N VAL A 522 -2.87 -3.57 14.35
CA VAL A 522 -4.26 -3.25 14.73
C VAL A 522 -5.15 -3.16 13.50
N TYR A 523 -4.74 -2.44 12.45
CA TYR A 523 -5.56 -2.28 11.24
C TYR A 523 -5.71 -3.59 10.47
N ALA A 524 -4.65 -4.38 10.38
CA ALA A 524 -4.66 -5.68 9.73
C ALA A 524 -5.66 -6.65 10.39
N ILE A 525 -5.60 -6.79 11.73
CA ILE A 525 -6.52 -7.68 12.44
C ILE A 525 -7.94 -7.12 12.57
N ASP A 526 -8.11 -5.79 12.65
CA ASP A 526 -9.43 -5.15 12.57
C ASP A 526 -10.13 -5.49 11.25
N SER A 527 -9.41 -5.35 10.14
CA SER A 527 -9.93 -5.66 8.81
C SER A 527 -10.21 -7.16 8.63
N ALA A 528 -9.33 -8.02 9.13
CA ALA A 528 -9.50 -9.47 9.06
C ALA A 528 -10.70 -9.96 9.89
N LEU A 529 -10.85 -9.45 11.12
CA LEU A 529 -11.97 -9.82 12.00
C LEU A 529 -13.31 -9.27 11.49
N ALA A 530 -13.31 -8.06 10.95
CA ALA A 530 -14.50 -7.49 10.34
C ALA A 530 -14.95 -8.31 9.11
N ARG A 531 -14.01 -8.70 8.23
CA ARG A 531 -14.27 -9.58 7.08
C ARG A 531 -14.84 -10.93 7.51
N ALA A 532 -14.23 -11.58 8.51
CA ALA A 532 -14.72 -12.86 9.04
C ALA A 532 -16.12 -12.71 9.68
N THR A 533 -16.37 -11.60 10.41
CA THR A 533 -17.67 -11.30 11.00
C THR A 533 -18.74 -11.15 9.91
N GLN A 534 -18.46 -10.44 8.84
CA GLN A 534 -19.36 -10.32 7.70
C GLN A 534 -19.65 -11.67 7.05
N ALA A 535 -18.62 -12.49 6.81
CA ALA A 535 -18.79 -13.82 6.19
C ALA A 535 -19.75 -14.69 7.00
N VAL A 536 -19.59 -14.70 8.33
CA VAL A 536 -20.51 -15.46 9.23
C VAL A 536 -21.93 -14.89 9.17
N ARG A 537 -22.10 -13.57 9.27
CA ARG A 537 -23.43 -12.93 9.24
C ARG A 537 -24.19 -13.16 7.94
N ARG A 538 -23.48 -13.30 6.82
CA ARG A 538 -24.08 -13.58 5.50
C ARG A 538 -24.34 -15.06 5.27
N GLY A 539 -23.88 -15.94 6.15
CA GLY A 539 -23.96 -17.37 5.94
C GLY A 539 -23.08 -17.87 4.81
N ASP A 540 -21.91 -17.24 4.61
CA ASP A 540 -20.93 -17.66 3.60
C ASP A 540 -20.53 -19.12 3.83
N GLU A 541 -20.45 -19.90 2.77
CA GLU A 541 -20.07 -21.33 2.84
C GLU A 541 -18.66 -21.55 3.41
N ASN A 542 -17.76 -20.57 3.25
CA ASN A 542 -16.39 -20.57 3.75
C ASN A 542 -16.26 -19.90 5.14
N SER A 543 -17.37 -19.59 5.84
CA SER A 543 -17.36 -18.89 7.14
C SER A 543 -16.38 -19.52 8.14
N ALA A 544 -16.31 -20.83 8.22
CA ALA A 544 -15.38 -21.54 9.12
C ALA A 544 -13.91 -21.29 8.75
N THR A 545 -13.60 -21.15 7.46
CA THR A 545 -12.26 -20.81 6.97
C THR A 545 -11.91 -19.36 7.29
N HIS A 546 -12.83 -18.42 7.08
CA HIS A 546 -12.67 -17.02 7.46
C HIS A 546 -12.36 -16.87 8.95
N ILE A 547 -13.11 -17.56 9.83
CA ILE A 547 -12.88 -17.57 11.27
C ILE A 547 -11.45 -18.02 11.60
N LYS A 548 -11.01 -19.14 11.04
CA LYS A 548 -9.68 -19.72 11.31
C LYS A 548 -8.57 -18.80 10.84
N LEU A 549 -8.70 -18.18 9.65
CA LEU A 549 -7.74 -17.24 9.11
C LEU A 549 -7.63 -15.99 9.99
N ALA A 550 -8.76 -15.39 10.37
CA ALA A 550 -8.79 -14.22 11.22
C ALA A 550 -8.24 -14.49 12.63
N GLN A 551 -8.57 -15.64 13.23
CA GLN A 551 -8.02 -16.06 14.52
C GLN A 551 -6.51 -16.24 14.49
N LEU A 552 -5.97 -16.91 13.45
CA LEU A 552 -4.53 -17.11 13.32
C LEU A 552 -3.80 -15.79 13.05
N ALA A 553 -4.34 -14.93 12.19
CA ALA A 553 -3.79 -13.59 11.95
C ALA A 553 -3.75 -12.77 13.24
N THR A 554 -4.84 -12.77 14.01
CA THR A 554 -4.91 -12.11 15.33
C THR A 554 -3.85 -12.64 16.29
N TRP A 555 -3.68 -13.96 16.37
CA TRP A 555 -2.70 -14.56 17.28
C TRP A 555 -1.26 -14.18 16.93
N LEU A 556 -0.94 -14.14 15.63
CA LEU A 556 0.37 -13.72 15.13
C LEU A 556 0.64 -12.24 15.42
N ALA A 557 -0.31 -11.37 15.10
CA ALA A 557 -0.22 -9.92 15.30
C ALA A 557 -0.17 -9.56 16.80
N PHE A 558 -0.94 -10.24 17.65
CA PHE A 558 -0.99 -9.96 19.08
C PHE A 558 0.37 -10.16 19.78
N SER A 559 1.17 -11.11 19.29
CA SER A 559 2.54 -11.32 19.77
C SER A 559 3.46 -10.14 19.42
N ARG A 560 3.32 -9.57 18.20
CA ARG A 560 4.06 -8.38 17.76
C ARG A 560 3.62 -7.12 18.52
N ILE A 561 2.30 -6.96 18.74
CA ILE A 561 1.72 -5.86 19.51
C ILE A 561 2.33 -5.83 20.92
N ARG A 562 2.38 -6.98 21.62
CA ARG A 562 2.97 -7.06 22.97
C ARG A 562 4.42 -6.60 22.98
N LEU A 563 5.23 -7.06 22.03
CA LEU A 563 6.64 -6.69 21.95
C LEU A 563 6.83 -5.19 21.72
N ASN A 564 6.11 -4.62 20.74
CA ASN A 564 6.20 -3.18 20.43
C ASN A 564 5.74 -2.32 21.60
N LEU A 565 4.66 -2.68 22.29
CA LEU A 565 4.18 -1.99 23.49
C LEU A 565 5.22 -2.02 24.61
N ASP A 566 5.80 -3.18 24.90
CA ASP A 566 6.82 -3.33 25.94
C ASP A 566 8.00 -2.39 25.65
N GLN A 567 8.50 -2.34 24.42
CA GLN A 567 9.60 -1.45 24.04
C GLN A 567 9.23 0.03 24.19
N MET A 568 8.04 0.43 23.70
CA MET A 568 7.56 1.81 23.84
C MET A 568 7.47 2.24 25.30
N ILE A 569 7.00 1.39 26.19
CA ILE A 569 6.80 1.72 27.60
C ILE A 569 8.14 1.70 28.35
N MET A 570 8.99 0.70 28.12
CA MET A 570 10.29 0.57 28.78
C MET A 570 11.17 1.80 28.58
N THR A 571 11.14 2.38 27.39
CA THR A 571 12.00 3.53 27.03
C THR A 571 11.37 4.89 27.34
N ASN A 572 10.07 4.93 27.60
CA ASN A 572 9.32 6.18 27.76
C ASN A 572 9.09 6.60 29.22
N ILE A 573 9.24 5.69 30.17
CA ILE A 573 8.91 5.91 31.59
C ILE A 573 10.19 5.84 32.44
N ASN A 574 10.20 6.53 33.59
CA ASN A 574 11.30 6.45 34.55
C ASN A 574 11.45 5.01 35.07
N GLU A 575 12.69 4.56 35.23
CA GLU A 575 13.03 3.17 35.59
C GLU A 575 12.25 2.63 36.80
N ASP A 576 12.02 3.47 37.80
CA ASP A 576 11.27 3.13 39.03
C ASP A 576 9.78 2.88 38.83
N GLN A 577 9.22 3.27 37.68
CA GLN A 577 7.79 3.15 37.33
C GLN A 577 7.52 2.14 36.22
N VAL A 578 8.54 1.73 35.44
CA VAL A 578 8.42 0.85 34.29
C VAL A 578 7.71 -0.45 34.62
N GLU A 579 8.15 -1.17 35.63
CA GLU A 579 7.55 -2.48 35.99
C GLU A 579 6.06 -2.35 36.34
N LYS A 580 5.70 -1.30 37.10
CA LYS A 580 4.32 -1.05 37.48
C LYS A 580 3.44 -0.72 36.31
N GLU A 581 3.94 0.06 35.37
CA GLU A 581 3.20 0.45 34.16
C GLU A 581 3.05 -0.71 33.20
N LEU A 582 4.11 -1.48 32.97
CA LEU A 582 4.04 -2.71 32.16
C LEU A 582 3.06 -3.72 32.77
N ALA A 583 3.07 -3.89 34.11
CA ALA A 583 2.13 -4.79 34.78
C ALA A 583 0.67 -4.36 34.55
N ARG A 584 0.36 -3.06 34.57
CA ARG A 584 -1.00 -2.52 34.32
C ARG A 584 -1.42 -2.74 32.88
N ILE A 585 -0.56 -2.39 31.92
CA ILE A 585 -0.84 -2.55 30.48
C ILE A 585 -1.04 -4.02 30.16
N ARG A 586 -0.18 -4.90 30.68
CA ARG A 586 -0.30 -6.36 30.47
C ARG A 586 -1.56 -6.94 31.11
N ALA A 587 -1.94 -6.46 32.31
CA ALA A 587 -3.18 -6.87 32.96
C ALA A 587 -4.42 -6.46 32.14
N TYR A 588 -4.43 -5.24 31.59
CA TYR A 588 -5.51 -4.74 30.74
C TYR A 588 -5.55 -5.45 29.39
N LEU A 589 -4.42 -5.53 28.69
CA LEU A 589 -4.30 -6.18 27.38
C LEU A 589 -4.70 -7.66 27.47
N GLY A 590 -4.32 -8.31 28.57
CA GLY A 590 -4.57 -9.73 28.82
C GLY A 590 -3.84 -10.63 27.83
N ASP A 591 -4.26 -11.90 27.81
CA ASP A 591 -3.74 -12.88 26.89
C ASP A 591 -4.79 -13.21 25.81
N PHE A 592 -4.32 -13.46 24.60
CA PHE A 592 -5.09 -14.13 23.55
C PHE A 592 -4.56 -15.54 23.38
N LEU A 593 -5.17 -16.46 24.12
CA LEU A 593 -4.78 -17.88 24.13
C LEU A 593 -5.45 -18.62 22.98
N LEU A 594 -4.65 -19.26 22.17
CA LEU A 594 -5.09 -20.05 21.02
C LEU A 594 -4.23 -21.32 20.93
N ASN A 595 -4.85 -22.47 20.64
CA ASN A 595 -4.09 -23.64 20.25
C ASN A 595 -3.57 -23.48 18.80
N GLY A 596 -2.50 -22.71 18.67
CA GLY A 596 -1.92 -22.39 17.38
C GLY A 596 -1.47 -23.61 16.58
N VAL A 597 -1.04 -24.70 17.25
CA VAL A 597 -0.62 -25.93 16.55
C VAL A 597 -1.80 -26.60 15.86
N THR A 598 -2.93 -26.75 16.56
CA THR A 598 -4.14 -27.35 16.00
C THR A 598 -4.66 -26.50 14.85
N LEU A 599 -4.81 -25.18 15.06
CA LEU A 599 -5.33 -24.26 14.05
C LEU A 599 -4.46 -24.22 12.79
N GLN A 600 -3.14 -24.18 12.95
CA GLN A 600 -2.21 -24.24 11.82
C GLN A 600 -2.32 -25.53 11.02
N ARG A 601 -2.53 -26.67 11.69
CA ARG A 601 -2.73 -27.96 11.00
C ARG A 601 -4.04 -28.00 10.22
N GLU A 602 -5.12 -27.47 10.80
CA GLU A 602 -6.43 -27.39 10.14
C GLU A 602 -6.39 -26.47 8.92
N LEU A 603 -5.83 -25.27 9.05
CA LEU A 603 -5.67 -24.34 7.92
C LEU A 603 -4.78 -24.93 6.82
N ALA A 604 -3.66 -25.55 7.20
CA ALA A 604 -2.79 -26.19 6.22
C ALA A 604 -3.49 -27.31 5.46
N ALA A 605 -4.40 -28.05 6.11
CA ALA A 605 -5.20 -29.09 5.44
C ALA A 605 -6.10 -28.47 4.35
N ILE A 606 -6.76 -27.35 4.64
CA ILE A 606 -7.60 -26.62 3.66
C ILE A 606 -6.74 -26.10 2.51
N VAL A 607 -5.58 -25.48 2.81
CA VAL A 607 -4.63 -24.97 1.80
C VAL A 607 -4.16 -26.10 0.87
N VAL A 608 -3.87 -27.26 1.42
CA VAL A 608 -3.42 -28.44 0.65
C VAL A 608 -4.55 -29.00 -0.20
N GLU A 609 -5.77 -29.10 0.33
CA GLU A 609 -6.96 -29.55 -0.39
C GLU A 609 -7.26 -28.65 -1.60
N LYS A 610 -7.22 -27.34 -1.40
CA LYS A 610 -7.41 -26.32 -2.45
C LYS A 610 -6.19 -26.18 -3.37
N ARG A 611 -5.05 -26.79 -3.04
CA ARG A 611 -3.74 -26.57 -3.68
C ARG A 611 -3.37 -25.09 -3.78
N GLY A 612 -3.77 -24.30 -2.79
CA GLY A 612 -3.56 -22.85 -2.81
C GLY A 612 -4.29 -22.13 -1.69
N TYR A 613 -4.54 -20.84 -1.94
CA TYR A 613 -5.24 -19.99 -1.00
C TYR A 613 -6.65 -20.52 -0.71
N PRO A 614 -7.07 -20.56 0.56
CA PRO A 614 -8.23 -21.35 0.97
C PRO A 614 -9.61 -20.72 0.68
N LEU A 615 -9.65 -19.49 0.12
CA LEU A 615 -10.88 -18.75 -0.22
C LEU A 615 -11.01 -18.49 -1.71
#